data_d1cfdc42e653f596517ecd4b82113ec3
#
_entry.id   d1cfdc42e653f596517ecd4b82113ec3
#
_cell.length_a   1.000
_cell.length_b   1.000
_cell.length_c   1.000
_cell.angle_alpha   90.00
_cell.angle_beta   90.00
_cell.angle_gamma   90.00
#
_symmetry.space_group_name_H-M   'P 1'
#
loop_
_entity.id
_entity.type
_entity.pdbx_description
1 polymer ?
#
loop_
_entity_poly.entity_id
_entity_poly.type
_entity_poly.pdbx_seq_one_letter_code
_entity_poly.pdbx_strand_id
1 'polypeptide(L)'
;DLDAIHVFPIQDKDYFSKTKSGNIICYFLQGTPFRKLSVFRDKRVRLIETFSALEKHKDEIKILILVDDFVGTGDTELACINTVEEKGITKNKISVLTLVSQECGKKAVEGYGVPIYASVIKNKAISDNYEREEAEKKIEQMKRISKQIRVKEQNLYLGYKESEALVTMNKTPNNTLPFYWYEGKKDGKIMLA
;
A
#
# COMPACT_ATOMS: atom_id res chain seq x y z
N ASP A 1 -3.03 -23.28 -19.56
CA ASP A 1 -1.80 -23.49 -18.82
C ASP A 1 -1.17 -22.15 -18.47
N LEU A 2 -0.85 -21.94 -17.19
CA LEU A 2 -0.28 -20.70 -16.68
C LEU A 2 1.20 -20.93 -16.41
N ASP A 3 2.05 -20.65 -17.41
CA ASP A 3 3.49 -20.92 -17.33
C ASP A 3 4.26 -19.86 -16.52
N ALA A 4 3.72 -18.64 -16.45
CA ALA A 4 4.34 -17.52 -15.75
C ALA A 4 3.31 -16.65 -15.03
N ILE A 5 3.69 -16.22 -13.83
CA ILE A 5 3.01 -15.19 -13.05
C ILE A 5 3.87 -13.93 -13.14
N HIS A 6 3.29 -12.84 -13.64
CA HIS A 6 3.99 -11.56 -13.71
C HIS A 6 3.69 -10.75 -12.45
N VAL A 7 4.72 -10.17 -11.87
CA VAL A 7 4.64 -9.37 -10.64
C VAL A 7 5.17 -7.97 -10.92
N PHE A 8 4.47 -6.96 -10.44
CA PHE A 8 4.83 -5.55 -10.60
C PHE A 8 4.71 -4.81 -9.26
N PRO A 9 5.75 -4.10 -8.80
CA PRO A 9 5.66 -3.30 -7.59
C PRO A 9 4.75 -2.10 -7.84
N ILE A 10 3.82 -1.83 -6.92
CA ILE A 10 2.96 -0.65 -6.99
C ILE A 10 3.82 0.61 -6.91
N GLN A 11 3.66 1.50 -7.88
CA GLN A 11 4.42 2.72 -8.01
C GLN A 11 3.65 3.81 -8.74
N ASP A 12 4.01 5.07 -8.45
CA ASP A 12 3.48 6.23 -9.17
C ASP A 12 4.15 6.40 -10.52
N LYS A 13 3.41 6.93 -11.49
CA LYS A 13 3.87 7.18 -12.87
C LYS A 13 5.13 8.06 -12.94
N ASP A 14 5.27 8.99 -12.00
CA ASP A 14 6.28 10.07 -12.05
C ASP A 14 7.48 9.87 -11.10
N TYR A 15 7.54 8.76 -10.36
CA TYR A 15 8.57 8.56 -9.34
C TYR A 15 9.57 7.46 -9.65
N PHE A 16 10.43 7.66 -10.66
CA PHE A 16 11.50 6.73 -11.03
C PHE A 16 12.68 6.66 -10.03
N SER A 17 12.79 7.59 -9.07
CA SER A 17 14.00 7.74 -8.26
C SER A 17 13.93 7.22 -6.83
N LYS A 18 12.79 6.75 -6.35
CA LYS A 18 12.65 6.26 -4.97
C LYS A 18 12.37 4.77 -4.94
N THR A 19 13.15 4.03 -4.17
CA THR A 19 12.85 2.63 -3.85
C THR A 19 11.47 2.57 -3.19
N LYS A 20 10.56 1.82 -3.78
CA LYS A 20 9.20 1.59 -3.27
C LYS A 20 9.19 0.34 -2.39
N SER A 21 8.30 0.33 -1.42
CA SER A 21 8.10 -0.81 -0.51
C SER A 21 7.73 -2.10 -1.25
N GLY A 22 6.96 -2.01 -2.32
CA GLY A 22 6.63 -3.13 -3.19
C GLY A 22 7.86 -3.87 -3.75
N ASN A 23 9.01 -3.20 -3.91
CA ASN A 23 10.25 -3.85 -4.34
C ASN A 23 10.76 -4.88 -3.33
N ILE A 24 10.53 -4.65 -2.03
CA ILE A 24 10.90 -5.62 -0.98
C ILE A 24 10.06 -6.88 -1.14
N ILE A 25 8.78 -6.73 -1.40
CA ILE A 25 7.88 -7.87 -1.64
C ILE A 25 8.32 -8.63 -2.90
N CYS A 26 8.64 -7.93 -3.98
CA CYS A 26 9.18 -8.54 -5.20
C CYS A 26 10.45 -9.35 -4.93
N TYR A 27 11.36 -8.84 -4.12
CA TYR A 27 12.57 -9.55 -3.73
C TYR A 27 12.26 -10.85 -2.99
N PHE A 28 11.33 -10.85 -2.04
CA PHE A 28 10.90 -12.06 -1.35
C PHE A 28 10.25 -13.09 -2.28
N LEU A 29 9.43 -12.63 -3.22
CA LEU A 29 8.79 -13.53 -4.20
C LEU A 29 9.77 -14.22 -5.15
N GLN A 30 10.94 -13.63 -5.38
CA GLN A 30 12.03 -14.24 -6.14
C GLN A 30 12.89 -15.19 -5.30
N GLY A 31 12.74 -15.16 -3.98
CA GLY A 31 13.57 -15.92 -3.05
C GLY A 31 13.34 -17.43 -3.12
N THR A 32 14.37 -18.18 -2.72
CA THR A 32 14.36 -19.65 -2.67
C THR A 32 13.22 -20.22 -1.82
N PRO A 33 12.87 -19.66 -0.65
CA PRO A 33 11.75 -20.17 0.15
C PRO A 33 10.43 -20.18 -0.62
N PHE A 34 10.15 -19.11 -1.37
CA PHE A 34 8.92 -19.01 -2.16
C PHE A 34 8.88 -20.06 -3.29
N ARG A 35 10.00 -20.25 -4.00
CA ARG A 35 10.11 -21.25 -5.07
C ARG A 35 9.98 -22.70 -4.60
N LYS A 36 10.26 -22.97 -3.32
CA LYS A 36 10.10 -24.32 -2.73
C LYS A 36 8.66 -24.67 -2.40
N LEU A 37 7.74 -23.71 -2.38
CA LEU A 37 6.33 -24.01 -2.19
C LEU A 37 5.80 -24.84 -3.36
N SER A 38 5.11 -25.93 -3.06
CA SER A 38 4.63 -26.88 -4.08
C SER A 38 3.76 -26.21 -5.15
N VAL A 39 2.97 -25.21 -4.76
CA VAL A 39 2.09 -24.43 -5.66
C VAL A 39 2.88 -23.64 -6.72
N PHE A 40 4.13 -23.27 -6.42
CA PHE A 40 4.96 -22.44 -7.30
C PHE A 40 6.11 -23.20 -7.94
N ARG A 41 6.28 -24.51 -7.64
CA ARG A 41 7.41 -25.32 -8.11
C ARG A 41 7.58 -25.28 -9.63
N ASP A 42 6.47 -25.33 -10.36
CA ASP A 42 6.44 -25.39 -11.82
C ASP A 42 6.04 -24.05 -12.47
N LYS A 43 5.99 -22.97 -11.67
CA LYS A 43 5.59 -21.64 -12.12
C LYS A 43 6.77 -20.68 -12.12
N ARG A 44 6.90 -19.92 -13.20
CA ARG A 44 7.92 -18.87 -13.30
C ARG A 44 7.32 -17.56 -12.75
N VAL A 45 7.93 -17.00 -11.70
CA VAL A 45 7.62 -15.65 -11.25
C VAL A 45 8.53 -14.69 -12.03
N ARG A 46 7.92 -13.83 -12.84
CA ARG A 46 8.61 -12.81 -13.65
C ARG A 46 8.35 -11.44 -13.06
N LEU A 47 9.39 -10.80 -12.55
CA LEU A 47 9.31 -9.42 -12.11
C LEU A 47 9.38 -8.49 -13.32
N ILE A 48 8.45 -7.54 -13.37
CA ILE A 48 8.45 -6.40 -14.29
C ILE A 48 8.58 -5.14 -13.42
N GLU A 49 9.59 -4.32 -13.69
CA GLU A 49 9.94 -3.21 -12.80
C GLU A 49 9.44 -1.84 -13.29
N THR A 50 9.08 -1.72 -14.56
CA THR A 50 8.70 -0.44 -15.16
C THR A 50 7.43 -0.55 -16.01
N PHE A 51 6.68 0.53 -16.10
CA PHE A 51 5.51 0.62 -16.97
C PHE A 51 5.85 0.42 -18.46
N SER A 52 7.03 0.84 -18.89
CA SER A 52 7.49 0.59 -20.27
C SER A 52 7.75 -0.88 -20.53
N ALA A 53 8.24 -1.63 -19.53
CA ALA A 53 8.41 -3.07 -19.64
C ALA A 53 7.05 -3.80 -19.64
N LEU A 54 6.06 -3.34 -18.85
CA LEU A 54 4.68 -3.84 -18.91
C LEU A 54 4.12 -3.73 -20.32
N GLU A 55 4.27 -2.57 -20.96
CA GLU A 55 3.78 -2.32 -22.31
C GLU A 55 4.43 -3.25 -23.34
N LYS A 56 5.73 -3.52 -23.21
CA LYS A 56 6.45 -4.43 -24.12
C LYS A 56 6.00 -5.89 -23.98
N HIS A 57 5.61 -6.31 -22.78
CA HIS A 57 5.23 -7.70 -22.48
C HIS A 57 3.72 -7.91 -22.33
N LYS A 58 2.89 -6.91 -22.63
CA LYS A 58 1.43 -6.95 -22.39
C LYS A 58 0.72 -8.18 -22.98
N ASP A 59 1.16 -8.62 -24.15
CA ASP A 59 0.54 -9.76 -24.85
C ASP A 59 0.90 -11.11 -24.21
N GLU A 60 2.04 -11.19 -23.52
CA GLU A 60 2.46 -12.38 -22.78
C GLU A 60 1.80 -12.45 -21.40
N ILE A 61 1.33 -11.32 -20.85
CA ILE A 61 0.78 -11.24 -19.50
C ILE A 61 -0.64 -11.82 -19.50
N LYS A 62 -0.77 -12.98 -18.87
CA LYS A 62 -2.07 -13.60 -18.58
C LYS A 62 -2.59 -13.21 -17.20
N ILE A 63 -1.70 -13.11 -16.20
CA ILE A 63 -1.97 -12.65 -14.85
C ILE A 63 -0.86 -11.68 -14.44
N LEU A 64 -1.27 -10.55 -13.90
CA LEU A 64 -0.41 -9.53 -13.30
C LEU A 64 -0.77 -9.35 -11.83
N ILE A 65 0.18 -9.58 -10.95
CA ILE A 65 0.05 -9.32 -9.52
C ILE A 65 0.77 -8.01 -9.20
N LEU A 66 0.00 -6.99 -8.81
CA LEU A 66 0.54 -5.74 -8.27
C LEU A 66 0.82 -5.94 -6.78
N VAL A 67 2.01 -5.57 -6.32
CA VAL A 67 2.42 -5.83 -4.94
C VAL A 67 2.82 -4.57 -4.19
N ASP A 68 2.41 -4.48 -2.93
CA ASP A 68 2.89 -3.48 -1.98
C ASP A 68 2.93 -4.08 -0.57
N ASP A 69 3.62 -3.44 0.37
CA ASP A 69 3.64 -3.85 1.78
C ASP A 69 2.39 -3.37 2.53
N PHE A 70 1.84 -2.22 2.16
CA PHE A 70 0.69 -1.62 2.83
C PHE A 70 -0.25 -0.90 1.86
N VAL A 71 -1.53 -1.18 1.98
CA VAL A 71 -2.63 -0.47 1.29
C VAL A 71 -3.44 0.34 2.30
N GLY A 72 -3.35 1.66 2.21
CA GLY A 72 -4.08 2.58 3.10
C GLY A 72 -5.47 2.91 2.58
N THR A 73 -5.61 4.02 1.87
CA THR A 73 -6.87 4.47 1.26
C THR A 73 -7.16 3.86 -0.10
N GLY A 74 -6.19 3.21 -0.72
CA GLY A 74 -6.29 2.65 -2.06
C GLY A 74 -5.93 3.62 -3.20
N ASP A 75 -5.62 4.87 -2.90
CA ASP A 75 -5.34 5.87 -3.94
C ASP A 75 -4.14 5.51 -4.81
N THR A 76 -3.05 5.07 -4.20
CA THR A 76 -1.82 4.69 -4.91
C THR A 76 -2.05 3.45 -5.79
N GLU A 77 -2.78 2.49 -5.25
CA GLU A 77 -3.15 1.26 -5.95
C GLU A 77 -4.00 1.57 -7.18
N LEU A 78 -5.05 2.39 -7.02
CA LEU A 78 -5.94 2.79 -8.10
C LEU A 78 -5.20 3.59 -9.18
N ALA A 79 -4.31 4.51 -8.79
CA ALA A 79 -3.47 5.25 -9.74
C ALA A 79 -2.54 4.31 -10.53
N CYS A 80 -1.94 3.33 -9.86
CA CYS A 80 -1.11 2.32 -10.51
C CYS A 80 -1.94 1.43 -11.47
N ILE A 81 -3.10 0.94 -11.03
CA ILE A 81 -4.00 0.12 -11.86
C ILE A 81 -4.40 0.88 -13.12
N ASN A 82 -4.83 2.14 -13.00
CA ASN A 82 -5.18 2.98 -14.14
C ASN A 82 -4.00 3.10 -15.13
N THR A 83 -2.78 3.32 -14.63
CA THR A 83 -1.61 3.40 -15.50
C THR A 83 -1.31 2.06 -16.20
N VAL A 84 -1.51 0.94 -15.51
CA VAL A 84 -1.37 -0.40 -16.08
C VAL A 84 -2.41 -0.65 -17.19
N GLU A 85 -3.65 -0.20 -17.00
CA GLU A 85 -4.71 -0.29 -18.03
C GLU A 85 -4.37 0.59 -19.23
N GLU A 86 -3.82 1.80 -19.03
CA GLU A 86 -3.32 2.66 -20.13
C GLU A 86 -2.21 1.97 -20.95
N LYS A 87 -1.47 1.03 -20.35
CA LYS A 87 -0.46 0.21 -21.05
C LYS A 87 -1.04 -1.02 -21.77
N GLY A 88 -2.36 -1.15 -21.78
CA GLY A 88 -3.08 -2.19 -22.51
C GLY A 88 -3.28 -3.50 -21.75
N ILE A 89 -3.11 -3.51 -20.44
CA ILE A 89 -3.38 -4.68 -19.59
C ILE A 89 -4.73 -4.47 -18.92
N THR A 90 -5.70 -5.28 -19.29
CA THR A 90 -7.08 -5.18 -18.80
C THR A 90 -7.21 -5.60 -17.33
N LYS A 91 -8.11 -4.97 -16.59
CA LYS A 91 -8.28 -5.17 -15.15
C LYS A 91 -8.61 -6.61 -14.73
N ASN A 92 -9.24 -7.40 -15.61
CA ASN A 92 -9.52 -8.82 -15.38
C ASN A 92 -8.25 -9.71 -15.29
N LYS A 93 -7.11 -9.19 -15.73
CA LYS A 93 -5.79 -9.83 -15.58
C LYS A 93 -5.04 -9.37 -14.32
N ILE A 94 -5.55 -8.36 -13.61
CA ILE A 94 -4.87 -7.69 -12.51
C ILE A 94 -5.40 -8.19 -11.18
N SER A 95 -4.50 -8.41 -10.23
CA SER A 95 -4.81 -8.61 -8.82
C SER A 95 -3.83 -7.82 -7.96
N VAL A 96 -4.25 -7.39 -6.78
CA VAL A 96 -3.37 -6.74 -5.79
C VAL A 96 -3.04 -7.72 -4.68
N LEU A 97 -1.78 -7.80 -4.30
CA LEU A 97 -1.29 -8.58 -3.17
C LEU A 97 -0.53 -7.66 -2.20
N THR A 98 -0.93 -7.65 -0.94
CA THR A 98 -0.29 -6.83 0.09
C THR A 98 -0.13 -7.58 1.41
N LEU A 99 0.79 -7.14 2.26
CA LEU A 99 0.91 -7.69 3.60
C LEU A 99 -0.21 -7.18 4.50
N VAL A 100 -0.47 -5.87 4.49
CA VAL A 100 -1.51 -5.23 5.30
C VAL A 100 -2.36 -4.32 4.43
N SER A 101 -3.67 -4.39 4.60
CA SER A 101 -4.60 -3.43 4.00
C SER A 101 -5.52 -2.84 5.07
N GLN A 102 -5.81 -1.55 4.95
CA GLN A 102 -6.98 -1.01 5.62
C GLN A 102 -8.25 -1.45 4.87
N GLU A 103 -9.33 -1.65 5.62
CA GLU A 103 -10.63 -2.06 5.06
C GLU A 103 -11.14 -1.06 4.01
N CYS A 104 -10.93 0.25 4.23
CA CYS A 104 -11.31 1.28 3.26
C CYS A 104 -10.54 1.16 1.93
N GLY A 105 -9.22 0.90 2.00
CA GLY A 105 -8.41 0.71 0.79
C GLY A 105 -8.77 -0.57 0.05
N LYS A 106 -9.01 -1.65 0.79
CA LYS A 106 -9.52 -2.90 0.21
C LYS A 106 -10.83 -2.67 -0.55
N LYS A 107 -11.81 -2.03 0.10
CA LYS A 107 -13.10 -1.70 -0.54
C LYS A 107 -12.94 -0.80 -1.77
N ALA A 108 -12.01 0.15 -1.74
CA ALA A 108 -11.76 1.03 -2.88
C ALA A 108 -11.26 0.24 -4.11
N VAL A 109 -10.28 -0.65 -3.91
CA VAL A 109 -9.71 -1.49 -4.98
C VAL A 109 -10.74 -2.50 -5.50
N GLU A 110 -11.47 -3.18 -4.60
CA GLU A 110 -12.54 -4.12 -4.99
C GLU A 110 -13.70 -3.42 -5.70
N GLY A 111 -14.07 -2.22 -5.24
CA GLY A 111 -15.09 -1.39 -5.89
C GLY A 111 -14.71 -0.95 -7.30
N TYR A 112 -13.41 -0.84 -7.60
CA TYR A 112 -12.92 -0.62 -8.95
C TYR A 112 -13.01 -1.88 -9.84
N GLY A 113 -13.23 -3.04 -9.25
CA GLY A 113 -13.36 -4.34 -9.93
C GLY A 113 -12.05 -5.12 -10.06
N VAL A 114 -11.07 -4.84 -9.19
CA VAL A 114 -9.80 -5.57 -9.10
C VAL A 114 -9.75 -6.31 -7.76
N PRO A 115 -9.50 -7.63 -7.74
CA PRO A 115 -9.37 -8.37 -6.50
C PRO A 115 -8.11 -7.96 -5.75
N ILE A 116 -8.23 -7.85 -4.43
CA ILE A 116 -7.11 -7.58 -3.51
C ILE A 116 -7.04 -8.65 -2.43
N TYR A 117 -5.84 -9.13 -2.20
CA TYR A 117 -5.49 -10.13 -1.19
C TYR A 117 -4.52 -9.52 -0.18
N ALA A 118 -4.90 -9.51 1.09
CA ALA A 118 -4.09 -9.00 2.18
C ALA A 118 -3.92 -10.07 3.25
N SER A 119 -2.72 -10.21 3.81
CA SER A 119 -2.48 -11.13 4.93
C SER A 119 -3.18 -10.65 6.21
N VAL A 120 -3.27 -9.32 6.38
CA VAL A 120 -3.92 -8.68 7.53
C VAL A 120 -4.79 -7.54 7.04
N ILE A 121 -6.03 -7.48 7.53
CA ILE A 121 -6.94 -6.35 7.27
C ILE A 121 -7.13 -5.58 8.58
N LYS A 122 -7.04 -4.26 8.51
CA LYS A 122 -7.18 -3.35 9.64
C LYS A 122 -8.30 -2.34 9.41
N ASN A 123 -9.11 -2.13 10.42
CA ASN A 123 -10.07 -1.05 10.50
C ASN A 123 -9.40 0.26 10.97
N LYS A 124 -10.14 1.36 10.98
CA LYS A 124 -9.71 2.61 11.61
C LYS A 124 -9.47 2.38 13.10
N ALA A 125 -8.37 2.90 13.63
CA ALA A 125 -7.96 2.63 15.00
C ALA A 125 -8.91 3.24 16.06
N ILE A 126 -9.61 4.31 15.73
CA ILE A 126 -10.49 5.02 16.63
C ILE A 126 -11.94 4.85 16.19
N SER A 127 -12.29 5.36 15.02
CA SER A 127 -13.68 5.46 14.57
C SER A 127 -14.40 4.11 14.48
N ASP A 128 -13.69 3.01 14.18
CA ASP A 128 -14.28 1.69 14.02
C ASP A 128 -14.18 0.81 15.30
N ASN A 129 -13.54 1.30 16.36
CA ASN A 129 -13.29 0.51 17.57
C ASN A 129 -13.95 1.05 18.84
N TYR A 130 -14.54 2.24 18.78
CA TYR A 130 -15.19 2.88 19.91
C TYR A 130 -16.58 3.36 19.55
N GLU A 131 -17.47 3.40 20.55
CA GLU A 131 -18.77 4.04 20.41
C GLU A 131 -18.61 5.54 20.07
N ARG A 132 -19.59 6.10 19.38
CA ARG A 132 -19.50 7.43 18.76
C ARG A 132 -18.96 8.51 19.68
N GLU A 133 -19.52 8.64 20.89
CA GLU A 133 -19.09 9.70 21.83
C GLU A 133 -17.65 9.52 22.31
N GLU A 134 -17.23 8.28 22.51
CA GLU A 134 -15.87 7.96 22.92
C GLU A 134 -14.89 8.15 21.76
N ALA A 135 -15.28 7.74 20.56
CA ALA A 135 -14.50 7.95 19.34
C ALA A 135 -14.26 9.45 19.10
N GLU A 136 -15.29 10.29 19.21
CA GLU A 136 -15.18 11.75 19.05
C GLU A 136 -14.18 12.35 20.06
N LYS A 137 -14.24 11.93 21.32
CA LYS A 137 -13.28 12.37 22.36
C LYS A 137 -11.84 11.97 22.02
N LYS A 138 -11.64 10.72 21.58
CA LYS A 138 -10.29 10.21 21.21
C LYS A 138 -9.75 10.90 19.95
N ILE A 139 -10.60 11.16 18.97
CA ILE A 139 -10.25 11.94 17.77
C ILE A 139 -9.77 13.34 18.14
N GLU A 140 -10.49 14.04 19.01
CA GLU A 140 -10.07 15.36 19.48
C GLU A 140 -8.75 15.31 20.28
N GLN A 141 -8.56 14.29 21.11
CA GLN A 141 -7.29 14.07 21.80
C GLN A 141 -6.15 13.86 20.80
N MET A 142 -6.33 13.03 19.78
CA MET A 142 -5.32 12.77 18.76
C MET A 142 -5.00 14.03 17.94
N LYS A 143 -5.99 14.82 17.58
CA LYS A 143 -5.79 16.13 16.93
C LYS A 143 -4.96 17.09 17.80
N ARG A 144 -5.20 17.10 19.12
CA ARG A 144 -4.39 17.89 20.07
C ARG A 144 -2.94 17.39 20.11
N ILE A 145 -2.71 16.08 20.19
CA ILE A 145 -1.38 15.47 20.14
C ILE A 145 -0.67 15.88 18.84
N SER A 146 -1.35 15.76 17.69
CA SER A 146 -0.80 16.12 16.39
C SER A 146 -0.36 17.59 16.32
N LYS A 147 -1.13 18.49 16.94
CA LYS A 147 -0.76 19.90 17.09
C LYS A 147 0.46 20.08 18.00
N GLN A 148 0.54 19.35 19.11
CA GLN A 148 1.66 19.42 20.07
C GLN A 148 2.98 18.96 19.44
N ILE A 149 2.95 17.87 18.64
CA ILE A 149 4.11 17.40 17.90
C ILE A 149 4.37 18.21 16.61
N ARG A 150 3.58 19.28 16.39
CA ARG A 150 3.74 20.24 15.29
C ARG A 150 3.59 19.65 13.88
N VAL A 151 2.65 18.73 13.71
CA VAL A 151 2.26 18.29 12.37
C VAL A 151 1.79 19.51 11.57
N LYS A 152 2.43 19.78 10.44
CA LYS A 152 2.17 20.99 9.65
C LYS A 152 0.85 20.92 8.90
N GLU A 153 0.52 19.76 8.41
CA GLU A 153 -0.62 19.54 7.52
C GLU A 153 -1.79 18.97 8.32
N GLN A 154 -2.87 19.74 8.43
CA GLN A 154 -4.04 19.34 9.22
C GLN A 154 -4.70 18.05 8.72
N ASN A 155 -4.65 17.80 7.41
CA ASN A 155 -5.16 16.57 6.78
C ASN A 155 -4.38 15.31 7.19
N LEU A 156 -3.27 15.45 7.91
CA LEU A 156 -2.49 14.35 8.44
C LEU A 156 -2.73 14.10 9.95
N TYR A 157 -3.53 14.92 10.63
CA TYR A 157 -3.73 14.80 12.09
C TYR A 157 -4.26 13.44 12.54
N LEU A 158 -5.00 12.77 11.69
CA LEU A 158 -5.51 11.41 11.89
C LEU A 158 -4.96 10.41 10.87
N GLY A 159 -3.77 10.68 10.34
CA GLY A 159 -3.23 10.00 9.17
C GLY A 159 -3.82 10.53 7.86
N TYR A 160 -3.20 10.18 6.75
CA TYR A 160 -3.61 10.65 5.43
C TYR A 160 -5.09 10.37 5.15
N LYS A 161 -5.85 11.41 4.78
CA LYS A 161 -7.31 11.35 4.56
C LYS A 161 -8.08 10.78 5.76
N GLU A 162 -7.65 11.09 6.97
CA GLU A 162 -8.27 10.60 8.20
C GLU A 162 -8.41 9.06 8.22
N SER A 163 -7.41 8.38 7.72
CA SER A 163 -7.36 6.92 7.63
C SER A 163 -7.23 6.24 8.99
N GLU A 164 -6.75 6.95 10.02
CA GLU A 164 -6.58 6.42 11.38
C GLU A 164 -5.86 5.07 11.41
N ALA A 165 -4.89 4.85 10.53
CA ALA A 165 -4.16 3.60 10.54
C ALA A 165 -3.33 3.46 11.82
N LEU A 166 -3.22 2.24 12.31
CA LEU A 166 -2.31 1.86 13.37
C LEU A 166 -1.45 0.70 12.85
N VAL A 167 -0.55 1.05 11.93
CA VAL A 167 0.32 0.10 11.24
C VAL A 167 1.72 0.69 11.13
N THR A 168 2.71 -0.06 11.60
CA THR A 168 4.12 0.27 11.42
C THR A 168 4.77 -0.77 10.51
N MET A 169 5.52 -0.30 9.52
CA MET A 169 6.26 -1.10 8.56
C MET A 169 7.75 -0.68 8.62
N ASN A 170 8.61 -1.21 7.76
CA ASN A 170 10.00 -0.74 7.65
C ASN A 170 10.07 0.78 7.48
N LYS A 171 9.13 1.34 6.73
CA LYS A 171 8.83 2.76 6.69
C LYS A 171 7.36 2.92 7.04
N THR A 172 7.09 3.58 8.16
CA THR A 172 5.72 3.79 8.62
C THR A 172 4.95 4.62 7.59
N PRO A 173 3.81 4.13 7.08
CA PRO A 173 3.03 4.88 6.11
C PRO A 173 2.39 6.13 6.74
N ASN A 174 2.24 7.19 5.96
CA ASN A 174 1.58 8.43 6.40
C ASN A 174 0.08 8.29 6.68
N ASN A 175 -0.51 7.17 6.35
CA ASN A 175 -1.86 6.77 6.78
C ASN A 175 -1.92 6.49 8.28
N THR A 176 -0.80 6.08 8.89
CA THR A 176 -0.70 5.86 10.33
C THR A 176 -0.81 7.18 11.09
N LEU A 177 -1.41 7.12 12.27
CA LEU A 177 -1.50 8.26 13.17
C LEU A 177 -0.10 8.92 13.33
N PRO A 178 0.03 10.25 13.16
CA PRO A 178 1.33 10.92 13.02
C PRO A 178 2.22 10.79 14.25
N PHE A 179 1.67 10.52 15.42
CA PHE A 179 2.43 10.21 16.63
C PHE A 179 3.49 9.12 16.44
N TYR A 180 3.29 8.18 15.49
CA TYR A 180 4.20 7.05 15.27
C TYR A 180 5.29 7.29 14.22
N TRP A 181 5.24 8.40 13.48
CA TRP A 181 6.18 8.60 12.36
C TRP A 181 6.56 10.05 12.09
N TYR A 182 5.86 11.02 12.64
CA TYR A 182 6.09 12.41 12.30
C TYR A 182 7.33 12.96 13.04
N GLU A 183 8.30 13.42 12.27
CA GLU A 183 9.50 14.05 12.78
C GLU A 183 9.31 15.58 12.82
N GLY A 184 9.02 16.11 14.00
CA GLY A 184 9.00 17.56 14.24
C GLY A 184 10.43 18.12 14.37
N LYS A 185 10.65 19.35 13.93
CA LYS A 185 11.90 20.09 14.24
C LYS A 185 11.62 21.12 15.32
N LYS A 186 12.37 21.08 16.42
CA LYS A 186 12.41 22.12 17.45
C LYS A 186 13.86 22.57 17.59
N ASP A 187 14.10 23.89 17.41
CA ASP A 187 15.42 24.53 17.52
C ASP A 187 16.52 23.83 16.69
N GLY A 188 16.15 23.39 15.46
CA GLY A 188 17.04 22.68 14.53
C GLY A 188 17.30 21.20 14.87
N LYS A 189 16.78 20.68 16.00
CA LYS A 189 16.88 19.26 16.38
C LYS A 189 15.63 18.50 15.96
N ILE A 190 15.82 17.29 15.46
CA ILE A 190 14.73 16.36 15.16
C ILE A 190 14.13 15.92 16.49
N MET A 191 12.82 16.11 16.64
CA MET A 191 12.04 15.55 17.74
C MET A 191 11.35 14.29 17.21
N LEU A 192 11.78 13.15 17.69
CA LEU A 192 11.04 11.91 17.50
C LEU A 192 9.80 11.96 18.38
N ALA A 193 8.66 11.54 17.83
CA ALA A 193 7.44 11.34 18.59
C ALA A 193 7.59 10.14 19.54
#